data_90c97cf59757b2f5537123a8cb46e754
#
_entry.id   90c97cf59757b2f5537123a8cb46e754
#
_cell.length_a   1.000
_cell.length_b   1.000
_cell.length_c   1.000
_cell.angle_alpha   90.00
_cell.angle_beta   90.00
_cell.angle_gamma   90.00
#
_symmetry.space_group_name_H-M   'P 1'
#
loop_
_entity.id
_entity.type
_entity.pdbx_description
1 polymer ?
#
loop_
_entity_poly.entity_id
_entity_poly.type
_entity_poly.pdbx_seq_one_letter_code
_entity_poly.pdbx_strand_id
1 'polypeptide(L)'
;MLKFEKYQGAGNDFVIVSEKELIEKGIPEYGEFASQVCNRHFGIGADGLIILKYVASMPFMFFFNADGSQAPMCGNGIRCFSHYLVNNHLVAGNEFVVKTVPGDLTIRVNYDEEKDDFSARVNMGKPIFNIKELINTEKEKFLREKINIDGKEIEISYIFMGTDHSVIFVNDFSDYDIDEIGEKIENYTDLFPKKVNVNFVKVYDRKRIEVITWERGAGRTLACGTGATASAVLAKTFGFVDDKVNVKVPGGQLVIEYEGGENDAFMTGPSEKIAEGLYKFQR
;
A
#
# COMPACT_ATOMS: atom_id res chain seq x y z
N MET A 1 2.79 -30.10 8.32
CA MET A 1 2.57 -29.17 7.21
C MET A 1 1.66 -28.06 7.70
N LEU A 2 1.81 -26.82 7.19
CA LEU A 2 1.08 -25.62 7.55
C LEU A 2 0.14 -25.25 6.40
N LYS A 3 -1.15 -25.03 6.65
CA LYS A 3 -2.08 -24.54 5.63
C LYS A 3 -1.77 -23.07 5.32
N PHE A 4 -1.74 -22.71 4.04
CA PHE A 4 -1.58 -21.33 3.59
C PHE A 4 -2.52 -21.04 2.43
N GLU A 5 -2.81 -19.77 2.25
CA GLU A 5 -3.41 -19.24 1.03
C GLU A 5 -2.56 -18.07 0.53
N LYS A 6 -2.49 -17.90 -0.79
CA LYS A 6 -1.73 -16.83 -1.43
C LYS A 6 -2.67 -15.94 -2.24
N TYR A 7 -2.58 -14.64 -2.00
CA TYR A 7 -3.37 -13.61 -2.67
C TYR A 7 -2.48 -12.55 -3.29
N GLN A 8 -2.99 -11.85 -4.29
CA GLN A 8 -2.38 -10.66 -4.85
C GLN A 8 -3.37 -9.50 -4.92
N GLY A 9 -2.86 -8.27 -4.84
CA GLY A 9 -3.63 -7.05 -5.05
C GLY A 9 -2.80 -6.05 -5.85
N ALA A 10 -3.16 -5.85 -7.11
CA ALA A 10 -2.42 -4.99 -8.06
C ALA A 10 -0.94 -5.39 -8.20
N GLY A 11 -0.65 -6.71 -8.26
CA GLY A 11 0.68 -7.25 -8.47
C GLY A 11 1.54 -7.41 -7.21
N ASN A 12 1.06 -6.95 -6.05
CA ASN A 12 1.72 -7.17 -4.77
C ASN A 12 1.14 -8.42 -4.10
N ASP A 13 1.96 -9.43 -3.79
CA ASP A 13 1.50 -10.75 -3.39
C ASP A 13 1.83 -11.10 -1.94
N PHE A 14 0.90 -11.82 -1.29
CA PHE A 14 0.99 -12.14 0.13
C PHE A 14 0.64 -13.60 0.40
N VAL A 15 1.44 -14.24 1.25
CA VAL A 15 1.07 -15.49 1.90
C VAL A 15 0.24 -15.14 3.14
N ILE A 16 -0.90 -15.80 3.31
CA ILE A 16 -1.78 -15.60 4.46
C ILE A 16 -1.89 -16.93 5.23
N VAL A 17 -1.68 -16.86 6.54
CA VAL A 17 -1.78 -18.00 7.46
C VAL A 17 -2.53 -17.61 8.73
N SER A 18 -3.09 -18.59 9.43
CA SER A 18 -3.69 -18.38 10.74
C SER A 18 -2.64 -18.48 11.84
N GLU A 19 -2.65 -17.58 12.83
CA GLU A 19 -1.80 -17.69 14.02
C GLU A 19 -1.99 -19.01 14.76
N LYS A 20 -3.24 -19.51 14.82
CA LYS A 20 -3.55 -20.80 15.43
C LYS A 20 -2.70 -21.92 14.82
N GLU A 21 -2.58 -21.97 13.51
CA GLU A 21 -1.75 -22.95 12.82
C GLU A 21 -0.26 -22.82 13.17
N LEU A 22 0.24 -21.58 13.27
CA LEU A 22 1.65 -21.34 13.66
C LEU A 22 1.95 -21.84 15.07
N ILE A 23 1.05 -21.54 16.01
CA ILE A 23 1.16 -22.00 17.41
C ILE A 23 1.14 -23.54 17.49
N GLU A 24 0.19 -24.20 16.80
CA GLU A 24 0.06 -25.66 16.77
C GLU A 24 1.29 -26.35 16.15
N LYS A 25 2.02 -25.66 15.27
CA LYS A 25 3.28 -26.15 14.67
C LYS A 25 4.53 -25.73 15.45
N GLY A 26 4.38 -24.98 16.55
CA GLY A 26 5.50 -24.53 17.38
C GLY A 26 6.42 -23.55 16.66
N ILE A 27 5.84 -22.59 15.92
CA ILE A 27 6.56 -21.52 15.20
C ILE A 27 6.37 -20.21 16.00
N PRO A 28 7.28 -19.85 16.91
CA PRO A 28 7.15 -18.67 17.74
C PRO A 28 7.70 -17.39 17.10
N GLU A 29 8.69 -17.52 16.22
CA GLU A 29 9.43 -16.41 15.61
C GLU A 29 8.84 -16.06 14.25
N TYR A 30 7.79 -15.24 14.26
CA TYR A 30 7.02 -14.90 13.04
C TYR A 30 7.85 -14.16 11.98
N GLY A 31 8.80 -13.32 12.40
CA GLY A 31 9.70 -12.63 11.47
C GLY A 31 10.62 -13.58 10.73
N GLU A 32 11.23 -14.52 11.43
CA GLU A 32 12.07 -15.56 10.81
C GLU A 32 11.22 -16.44 9.86
N PHE A 33 10.04 -16.83 10.30
CA PHE A 33 9.10 -17.58 9.46
C PHE A 33 8.72 -16.79 8.20
N ALA A 34 8.46 -15.48 8.32
CA ALA A 34 8.14 -14.62 7.20
C ALA A 34 9.28 -14.60 6.17
N SER A 35 10.53 -14.43 6.60
CA SER A 35 11.68 -14.40 5.69
C SER A 35 11.89 -15.76 4.98
N GLN A 36 11.58 -16.86 5.64
CA GLN A 36 11.67 -18.19 5.02
C GLN A 36 10.52 -18.42 4.02
N VAL A 37 9.27 -18.17 4.42
CA VAL A 37 8.10 -18.50 3.59
C VAL A 37 7.98 -17.54 2.39
N CYS A 38 8.40 -16.29 2.53
CA CYS A 38 8.37 -15.29 1.46
C CYS A 38 9.54 -15.42 0.48
N ASN A 39 10.56 -16.23 0.78
CA ASN A 39 11.67 -16.45 -0.15
C ASN A 39 11.15 -17.08 -1.45
N ARG A 40 11.40 -16.42 -2.60
CA ARG A 40 10.86 -16.85 -3.90
C ARG A 40 11.54 -18.10 -4.48
N HIS A 41 12.71 -18.51 -3.93
CA HIS A 41 13.46 -19.66 -4.40
C HIS A 41 13.35 -20.87 -3.46
N PHE A 42 13.20 -20.63 -2.15
CA PHE A 42 13.25 -21.69 -1.14
C PHE A 42 11.98 -21.78 -0.29
N GLY A 43 11.07 -20.81 -0.42
CA GLY A 43 9.78 -20.76 0.24
C GLY A 43 8.61 -20.88 -0.74
N ILE A 44 7.47 -20.33 -0.34
CA ILE A 44 6.31 -20.14 -1.20
C ILE A 44 6.57 -18.95 -2.15
N GLY A 45 7.31 -17.94 -1.67
CA GLY A 45 7.61 -16.71 -2.38
C GLY A 45 6.45 -15.71 -2.30
N ALA A 46 6.71 -14.54 -1.75
CA ALA A 46 5.76 -13.43 -1.68
C ALA A 46 6.47 -12.13 -1.31
N ASP A 47 5.79 -10.99 -1.44
CA ASP A 47 6.26 -9.69 -0.96
C ASP A 47 6.06 -9.53 0.56
N GLY A 48 5.19 -10.36 1.15
CA GLY A 48 4.99 -10.38 2.60
C GLY A 48 4.14 -11.53 3.11
N LEU A 49 4.19 -11.67 4.43
CA LEU A 49 3.38 -12.62 5.20
C LEU A 49 2.32 -11.86 6.00
N ILE A 50 1.08 -12.28 5.88
CA ILE A 50 -0.02 -11.80 6.73
C ILE A 50 -0.45 -12.94 7.64
N ILE A 51 -0.49 -12.68 8.94
CA ILE A 51 -0.94 -13.64 9.95
C ILE A 51 -2.29 -13.16 10.48
N LEU A 52 -3.32 -14.00 10.30
CA LEU A 52 -4.61 -13.78 10.93
C LEU A 52 -4.49 -14.06 12.43
N LYS A 53 -4.69 -13.05 13.23
CA LYS A 53 -4.89 -13.13 14.69
C LYS A 53 -6.32 -12.72 15.04
N TYR A 54 -6.72 -12.95 16.28
CA TYR A 54 -7.95 -12.40 16.82
C TYR A 54 -7.64 -11.58 18.08
N VAL A 55 -8.17 -10.36 18.12
CA VAL A 55 -8.08 -9.46 19.28
C VAL A 55 -9.49 -9.03 19.65
N ALA A 56 -9.96 -9.40 20.84
CA ALA A 56 -11.35 -9.19 21.28
C ALA A 56 -12.37 -9.71 20.26
N SER A 57 -12.15 -10.92 19.76
CA SER A 57 -12.96 -11.60 18.73
C SER A 57 -13.04 -10.93 17.36
N MET A 58 -12.26 -9.88 17.12
CA MET A 58 -12.17 -9.24 15.81
C MET A 58 -10.90 -9.70 15.08
N PRO A 59 -10.96 -9.87 13.74
CA PRO A 59 -9.80 -10.22 12.96
C PRO A 59 -8.74 -9.11 13.05
N PHE A 60 -7.51 -9.49 13.29
CA PHE A 60 -6.36 -8.61 13.36
C PHE A 60 -5.36 -9.02 12.26
N MET A 61 -5.03 -8.06 11.39
CA MET A 61 -4.00 -8.24 10.38
C MET A 61 -2.62 -8.00 10.99
N PHE A 62 -1.84 -9.05 11.16
CA PHE A 62 -0.46 -8.95 11.61
C PHE A 62 0.46 -9.18 10.43
N PHE A 63 1.21 -8.14 10.02
CA PHE A 63 1.90 -8.10 8.74
C PHE A 63 3.42 -8.03 8.90
N PHE A 64 4.12 -8.85 8.09
CA PHE A 64 5.57 -8.89 7.98
C PHE A 64 5.98 -8.74 6.52
N ASN A 65 7.01 -7.94 6.27
CA ASN A 65 7.70 -7.87 4.99
C ASN A 65 8.44 -9.18 4.67
N ALA A 66 8.87 -9.36 3.42
CA ALA A 66 9.62 -10.54 3.00
C ALA A 66 11.00 -10.68 3.68
N ASP A 67 11.56 -9.62 4.22
CA ASP A 67 12.80 -9.63 5.01
C ASP A 67 12.62 -10.06 6.48
N GLY A 68 11.37 -10.30 6.90
CA GLY A 68 11.00 -10.65 8.27
C GLY A 68 10.73 -9.46 9.18
N SER A 69 10.92 -8.24 8.74
CA SER A 69 10.57 -7.04 9.51
C SER A 69 9.06 -6.89 9.65
N GLN A 70 8.59 -6.57 10.86
CA GLN A 70 7.19 -6.25 11.07
C GLN A 70 6.87 -4.88 10.48
N ALA A 71 5.79 -4.79 9.71
CA ALA A 71 5.27 -3.53 9.21
C ALA A 71 3.87 -3.24 9.75
N PRO A 72 3.53 -1.96 9.95
CA PRO A 72 2.27 -1.59 10.59
C PRO A 72 1.03 -1.93 9.77
N MET A 73 1.08 -1.73 8.46
CA MET A 73 -0.02 -1.96 7.53
C MET A 73 0.45 -1.87 6.08
N CYS A 74 -0.25 -2.54 5.17
CA CYS A 74 -0.07 -2.43 3.73
C CYS A 74 -1.43 -2.29 3.03
N GLY A 75 -1.63 -1.25 2.23
CA GLY A 75 -2.88 -0.99 1.53
C GLY A 75 -3.28 -2.11 0.55
N ASN A 76 -2.32 -2.77 -0.10
CA ASN A 76 -2.57 -3.94 -0.93
C ASN A 76 -2.86 -5.17 -0.06
N GLY A 77 -2.09 -5.35 1.01
CA GLY A 77 -2.24 -6.46 1.95
C GLY A 77 -3.60 -6.47 2.65
N ILE A 78 -4.14 -5.32 3.04
CA ILE A 78 -5.46 -5.28 3.70
C ILE A 78 -6.60 -5.71 2.76
N ARG A 79 -6.50 -5.44 1.44
CA ARG A 79 -7.48 -5.95 0.46
C ARG A 79 -7.38 -7.46 0.31
N CYS A 80 -6.16 -8.00 0.21
CA CYS A 80 -5.89 -9.44 0.16
C CYS A 80 -6.38 -10.14 1.44
N PHE A 81 -6.11 -9.56 2.60
CA PHE A 81 -6.58 -10.08 3.88
C PHE A 81 -8.11 -10.06 3.99
N SER A 82 -8.76 -9.00 3.51
CA SER A 82 -10.22 -8.91 3.47
C SER A 82 -10.84 -9.98 2.57
N HIS A 83 -10.23 -10.24 1.42
CA HIS A 83 -10.64 -11.32 0.51
C HIS A 83 -10.48 -12.68 1.20
N TYR A 84 -9.36 -12.94 1.86
CA TYR A 84 -9.14 -14.14 2.65
C TYR A 84 -10.21 -14.32 3.74
N LEU A 85 -10.57 -13.26 4.47
CA LEU A 85 -11.61 -13.33 5.51
C LEU A 85 -12.98 -13.71 4.95
N VAL A 86 -13.37 -13.12 3.83
CA VAL A 86 -14.66 -13.40 3.15
C VAL A 86 -14.66 -14.82 2.60
N ASN A 87 -13.63 -15.22 1.87
CA ASN A 87 -13.50 -16.55 1.27
C ASN A 87 -13.55 -17.70 2.29
N ASN A 88 -13.04 -17.45 3.50
CA ASN A 88 -13.04 -18.44 4.58
C ASN A 88 -14.24 -18.27 5.54
N HIS A 89 -15.23 -17.43 5.20
CA HIS A 89 -16.42 -17.16 6.02
C HIS A 89 -16.12 -16.73 7.47
N LEU A 90 -15.02 -15.97 7.64
CA LEU A 90 -14.53 -15.50 8.94
C LEU A 90 -15.13 -14.16 9.35
N VAL A 91 -15.85 -13.52 8.46
CA VAL A 91 -16.60 -12.26 8.67
C VAL A 91 -17.99 -12.41 8.03
N ALA A 92 -18.94 -11.61 8.50
CA ALA A 92 -20.31 -11.63 7.98
C ALA A 92 -20.64 -10.31 7.27
N GLY A 93 -21.42 -10.40 6.19
CA GLY A 93 -21.81 -9.23 5.40
C GLY A 93 -20.67 -8.65 4.58
N ASN A 94 -20.94 -7.51 3.96
CA ASN A 94 -20.02 -6.81 3.06
C ASN A 94 -19.38 -5.55 3.68
N GLU A 95 -19.60 -5.34 4.99
CA GLU A 95 -18.91 -4.30 5.76
C GLU A 95 -18.51 -4.87 7.11
N PHE A 96 -17.22 -4.77 7.45
CA PHE A 96 -16.66 -5.29 8.70
C PHE A 96 -15.42 -4.49 9.11
N VAL A 97 -15.00 -4.67 10.36
CA VAL A 97 -13.80 -4.02 10.91
C VAL A 97 -12.66 -5.03 10.98
N VAL A 98 -11.50 -4.60 10.52
CA VAL A 98 -10.22 -5.30 10.70
C VAL A 98 -9.33 -4.47 11.61
N LYS A 99 -8.81 -5.10 12.64
CA LYS A 99 -7.79 -4.49 13.50
C LYS A 99 -6.42 -4.53 12.82
N THR A 100 -5.68 -3.44 12.96
CA THR A 100 -4.29 -3.34 12.48
C THR A 100 -3.43 -2.65 13.56
N VAL A 101 -2.10 -2.65 13.38
CA VAL A 101 -1.20 -1.99 14.33
C VAL A 101 -1.51 -0.48 14.47
N PRO A 102 -1.72 0.29 13.39
CA PRO A 102 -2.05 1.70 13.51
C PRO A 102 -3.49 1.99 13.98
N GLY A 103 -4.40 1.00 13.97
CA GLY A 103 -5.78 1.17 14.40
C GLY A 103 -6.79 0.29 13.65
N ASP A 104 -8.05 0.52 13.93
CA ASP A 104 -9.16 -0.23 13.37
C ASP A 104 -9.52 0.35 11.98
N LEU A 105 -9.67 -0.52 10.99
CA LEU A 105 -10.05 -0.15 9.63
C LEU A 105 -11.43 -0.71 9.29
N THR A 106 -12.36 0.14 8.89
CA THR A 106 -13.63 -0.27 8.31
C THR A 106 -13.41 -0.59 6.84
N ILE A 107 -13.72 -1.82 6.47
CA ILE A 107 -13.60 -2.35 5.11
C ILE A 107 -14.99 -2.60 4.55
N ARG A 108 -15.25 -2.11 3.35
CA ARG A 108 -16.42 -2.47 2.58
C ARG A 108 -15.99 -3.26 1.35
N VAL A 109 -16.57 -4.45 1.19
CA VAL A 109 -16.24 -5.36 0.07
C VAL A 109 -17.39 -5.45 -0.91
N ASN A 110 -17.04 -5.70 -2.17
CA ASN A 110 -17.95 -6.17 -3.20
C ASN A 110 -17.36 -7.47 -3.75
N TYR A 111 -18.12 -8.55 -3.67
CA TYR A 111 -17.66 -9.88 -4.09
C TYR A 111 -18.75 -10.62 -4.86
N ASP A 112 -18.46 -10.99 -6.09
CA ASP A 112 -19.24 -11.85 -6.94
C ASP A 112 -18.55 -13.23 -6.97
N GLU A 113 -19.05 -14.16 -6.14
CA GLU A 113 -18.44 -15.50 -6.02
C GLU A 113 -18.49 -16.31 -7.33
N GLU A 114 -19.50 -16.08 -8.19
CA GLU A 114 -19.64 -16.82 -9.46
C GLU A 114 -18.54 -16.41 -10.46
N LYS A 115 -18.08 -15.17 -10.38
CA LYS A 115 -17.02 -14.62 -11.26
C LYS A 115 -15.67 -14.55 -10.59
N ASP A 116 -15.59 -14.85 -9.28
CA ASP A 116 -14.41 -14.61 -8.46
C ASP A 116 -13.90 -13.15 -8.57
N ASP A 117 -14.86 -12.20 -8.66
CA ASP A 117 -14.57 -10.77 -8.79
C ASP A 117 -14.70 -10.08 -7.44
N PHE A 118 -13.56 -9.80 -6.83
CA PHE A 118 -13.46 -9.20 -5.51
C PHE A 118 -12.84 -7.81 -5.56
N SER A 119 -13.46 -6.87 -4.85
CA SER A 119 -12.86 -5.58 -4.55
C SER A 119 -13.14 -5.15 -3.12
N ALA A 120 -12.19 -4.42 -2.52
CA ALA A 120 -12.35 -3.85 -1.19
C ALA A 120 -12.12 -2.34 -1.22
N ARG A 121 -13.03 -1.60 -0.57
CA ARG A 121 -12.94 -0.18 -0.28
C ARG A 121 -12.42 0.01 1.14
N VAL A 122 -11.27 0.68 1.25
CA VAL A 122 -10.52 0.89 2.48
C VAL A 122 -10.49 2.37 2.80
N ASN A 123 -10.77 2.74 4.05
CA ASN A 123 -10.52 4.09 4.54
C ASN A 123 -9.01 4.27 4.74
N MET A 124 -8.40 5.16 3.97
CA MET A 124 -6.97 5.47 4.02
C MET A 124 -6.64 6.57 5.04
N GLY A 125 -7.67 7.13 5.69
CA GLY A 125 -7.55 8.22 6.65
C GLY A 125 -7.44 9.60 6.00
N LYS A 126 -7.14 10.59 6.84
CA LYS A 126 -6.99 11.99 6.42
C LYS A 126 -5.60 12.25 5.87
N PRO A 127 -5.49 12.97 4.75
CA PRO A 127 -4.21 13.48 4.28
C PRO A 127 -3.67 14.55 5.25
N ILE A 128 -2.38 14.48 5.58
CA ILE A 128 -1.74 15.48 6.41
C ILE A 128 -0.87 16.37 5.55
N PHE A 129 -1.24 17.64 5.47
CA PHE A 129 -0.51 18.69 4.74
C PHE A 129 0.36 19.56 5.64
N ASN A 130 0.11 19.57 6.96
CA ASN A 130 0.97 20.24 7.93
C ASN A 130 2.20 19.38 8.20
N ILE A 131 3.35 19.83 7.74
CA ILE A 131 4.55 19.01 7.59
C ILE A 131 5.74 19.47 8.46
N LYS A 132 5.56 20.47 9.34
CA LYS A 132 6.65 21.08 10.12
C LYS A 132 7.53 20.08 10.90
N GLU A 133 6.93 18.95 11.33
CA GLU A 133 7.64 17.92 12.10
C GLU A 133 7.98 16.67 11.26
N LEU A 134 7.62 16.68 9.98
CA LEU A 134 7.77 15.52 9.11
C LEU A 134 8.97 15.62 8.19
N ILE A 135 9.26 16.83 7.68
CA ILE A 135 10.39 17.12 6.80
C ILE A 135 11.13 18.38 7.26
N ASN A 136 12.38 18.53 6.85
CA ASN A 136 13.23 19.65 7.22
C ASN A 136 12.90 20.89 6.39
N THR A 137 11.91 21.67 6.81
CA THR A 137 11.49 22.91 6.14
C THR A 137 10.84 23.87 7.14
N GLU A 138 10.98 25.17 6.89
CA GLU A 138 10.26 26.21 7.64
C GLU A 138 8.79 26.39 7.18
N LYS A 139 8.42 25.73 6.07
CA LYS A 139 7.07 25.84 5.49
C LYS A 139 6.07 24.96 6.23
N GLU A 140 4.83 25.42 6.36
CA GLU A 140 3.73 24.62 6.91
C GLU A 140 3.23 23.55 5.92
N LYS A 141 3.32 23.87 4.61
CA LYS A 141 2.97 22.96 3.52
C LYS A 141 4.06 23.00 2.47
N PHE A 142 4.33 21.89 1.83
CA PHE A 142 5.31 21.76 0.77
C PHE A 142 4.60 21.34 -0.53
N LEU A 143 4.03 22.34 -1.20
CA LEU A 143 3.17 22.15 -2.37
C LEU A 143 3.76 22.92 -3.56
N ARG A 144 4.04 22.21 -4.66
CA ARG A 144 4.60 22.73 -5.90
C ARG A 144 5.89 23.50 -5.67
N GLU A 145 6.73 22.96 -4.81
CA GLU A 145 8.01 23.54 -4.49
C GLU A 145 9.11 22.99 -5.38
N LYS A 146 10.10 23.84 -5.68
CA LYS A 146 11.24 23.42 -6.49
C LYS A 146 12.37 22.94 -5.60
N ILE A 147 12.87 21.76 -5.90
CA ILE A 147 14.12 21.23 -5.33
C ILE A 147 15.17 21.10 -6.42
N ASN A 148 16.44 21.16 -6.04
CA ASN A 148 17.54 20.93 -6.97
C ASN A 148 18.11 19.53 -6.75
N ILE A 149 18.06 18.71 -7.78
CA ILE A 149 18.68 17.39 -7.82
C ILE A 149 19.72 17.41 -8.93
N ASP A 150 20.99 17.42 -8.56
CA ASP A 150 22.15 17.44 -9.47
C ASP A 150 22.10 18.56 -10.54
N GLY A 151 21.67 19.74 -10.13
CA GLY A 151 21.57 20.91 -11.02
C GLY A 151 20.27 21.01 -11.82
N LYS A 152 19.39 20.01 -11.73
CA LYS A 152 18.05 20.01 -12.34
C LYS A 152 16.99 20.46 -11.33
N GLU A 153 16.26 21.53 -11.63
CA GLU A 153 15.10 21.91 -10.83
C GLU A 153 13.93 20.96 -11.10
N ILE A 154 13.36 20.39 -10.03
CA ILE A 154 12.20 19.51 -10.07
C ILE A 154 11.12 20.10 -9.16
N GLU A 155 9.91 20.31 -9.70
CA GLU A 155 8.74 20.73 -8.92
C GLU A 155 8.14 19.51 -8.24
N ILE A 156 8.07 19.54 -6.92
CA ILE A 156 7.50 18.46 -6.10
C ILE A 156 6.48 18.97 -5.10
N SER A 157 5.62 18.09 -4.66
CA SER A 157 4.74 18.33 -3.51
C SER A 157 4.90 17.20 -2.51
N TYR A 158 4.82 17.51 -1.23
CA TYR A 158 4.87 16.52 -0.16
C TYR A 158 3.53 16.41 0.55
N ILE A 159 3.17 15.18 0.93
CA ILE A 159 1.99 14.84 1.71
C ILE A 159 2.26 13.60 2.55
N PHE A 160 1.75 13.56 3.77
CA PHE A 160 1.73 12.34 4.58
C PHE A 160 0.38 11.65 4.44
N MET A 161 0.41 10.39 3.97
CA MET A 161 -0.78 9.55 3.78
C MET A 161 -0.53 8.18 4.43
N GLY A 162 -0.44 8.18 5.77
CA GLY A 162 0.02 7.01 6.54
C GLY A 162 1.52 6.75 6.46
N THR A 163 2.17 7.25 5.42
CA THR A 163 3.62 7.31 5.24
C THR A 163 3.99 8.53 4.39
N ASP A 164 5.29 8.80 4.29
CA ASP A 164 5.85 9.98 3.62
C ASP A 164 5.79 9.82 2.10
N HIS A 165 5.18 10.78 1.39
CA HIS A 165 5.09 10.79 -0.07
C HIS A 165 5.52 12.12 -0.67
N SER A 166 6.42 12.06 -1.64
CA SER A 166 6.71 13.12 -2.60
C SER A 166 5.97 12.80 -3.91
N VAL A 167 5.39 13.82 -4.53
CA VAL A 167 4.61 13.70 -5.77
C VAL A 167 5.11 14.69 -6.80
N ILE A 168 5.38 14.18 -8.01
CA ILE A 168 5.87 14.92 -9.17
C ILE A 168 4.84 14.75 -10.28
N PHE A 169 4.21 15.85 -10.72
CA PHE A 169 3.35 15.82 -11.88
C PHE A 169 4.19 15.94 -13.16
N VAL A 170 4.00 15.01 -14.08
CA VAL A 170 4.76 14.92 -15.33
C VAL A 170 3.82 15.04 -16.54
N ASN A 171 4.32 15.59 -17.65
CA ASN A 171 3.59 15.54 -18.91
C ASN A 171 3.72 14.16 -19.56
N ASP A 172 4.93 13.59 -19.48
CA ASP A 172 5.21 12.22 -19.89
C ASP A 172 6.22 11.57 -18.94
N PHE A 173 6.13 10.24 -18.74
CA PHE A 173 7.06 9.53 -17.86
C PHE A 173 8.48 9.51 -18.42
N SER A 174 8.66 9.71 -19.71
CA SER A 174 9.98 9.86 -20.35
C SER A 174 10.68 11.20 -20.03
N ASP A 175 9.98 12.16 -19.38
CA ASP A 175 10.57 13.43 -18.95
C ASP A 175 11.67 13.25 -17.89
N TYR A 176 11.63 12.08 -17.21
CA TYR A 176 12.56 11.73 -16.13
C TYR A 176 13.03 10.28 -16.25
N ASP A 177 14.28 10.03 -15.89
CA ASP A 177 14.71 8.70 -15.47
C ASP A 177 14.10 8.45 -14.07
N ILE A 178 13.01 7.68 -14.03
CA ILE A 178 12.24 7.46 -12.80
C ILE A 178 13.07 6.76 -11.74
N ASP A 179 13.93 5.82 -12.13
CA ASP A 179 14.74 5.07 -11.20
C ASP A 179 15.85 5.95 -10.61
N GLU A 180 16.54 6.71 -11.45
CA GLU A 180 17.59 7.64 -11.01
C GLU A 180 17.03 8.75 -10.12
N ILE A 181 15.95 9.43 -10.57
CA ILE A 181 15.37 10.57 -9.83
C ILE A 181 14.64 10.07 -8.58
N GLY A 182 13.98 8.92 -8.65
CA GLY A 182 13.32 8.30 -7.50
C GLY A 182 14.32 7.98 -6.38
N GLU A 183 15.43 7.33 -6.71
CA GLU A 183 16.49 7.00 -5.75
C GLU A 183 17.11 8.27 -5.12
N LYS A 184 17.42 9.29 -5.94
CA LYS A 184 18.01 10.54 -5.46
C LYS A 184 17.08 11.28 -4.51
N ILE A 185 15.79 11.38 -4.84
CA ILE A 185 14.81 12.05 -3.97
C ILE A 185 14.54 11.23 -2.71
N GLU A 186 14.42 9.90 -2.81
CA GLU A 186 14.31 9.02 -1.63
C GLU A 186 15.43 9.31 -0.63
N ASN A 187 16.67 9.44 -1.14
CA ASN A 187 17.87 9.64 -0.33
C ASN A 187 18.22 11.12 -0.06
N TYR A 188 17.37 12.07 -0.42
CA TYR A 188 17.56 13.48 -0.11
C TYR A 188 17.22 13.78 1.36
N THR A 189 18.04 13.22 2.26
CA THR A 189 17.82 13.22 3.71
C THR A 189 17.93 14.60 4.35
N ASP A 190 18.57 15.56 3.71
CA ASP A 190 18.58 16.96 4.16
C ASP A 190 17.17 17.56 4.19
N LEU A 191 16.30 17.17 3.27
CA LEU A 191 14.90 17.56 3.23
C LEU A 191 13.99 16.49 3.86
N PHE A 192 14.22 15.20 3.56
CA PHE A 192 13.41 14.07 3.99
C PHE A 192 14.18 13.18 4.99
N PRO A 193 14.26 13.54 6.29
CA PRO A 193 15.12 12.85 7.25
C PRO A 193 14.77 11.37 7.46
N LYS A 194 13.51 10.98 7.18
CA LYS A 194 13.03 9.58 7.25
C LYS A 194 12.96 8.92 5.88
N LYS A 195 13.57 9.55 4.85
CA LYS A 195 13.39 9.22 3.44
C LYS A 195 11.92 9.35 3.01
N VAL A 196 11.64 9.19 1.73
CA VAL A 196 10.30 9.43 1.16
C VAL A 196 10.00 8.47 0.02
N ASN A 197 8.73 8.10 -0.17
CA ASN A 197 8.26 7.44 -1.39
C ASN A 197 8.07 8.51 -2.47
N VAL A 198 8.49 8.25 -3.69
CA VAL A 198 8.43 9.21 -4.80
C VAL A 198 7.43 8.74 -5.86
N ASN A 199 6.42 9.56 -6.13
CA ASN A 199 5.34 9.21 -7.04
C ASN A 199 5.39 10.14 -8.26
N PHE A 200 5.53 9.57 -9.44
CA PHE A 200 5.43 10.28 -10.71
C PHE A 200 4.02 10.14 -11.24
N VAL A 201 3.36 11.26 -11.55
CA VAL A 201 1.93 11.31 -11.83
C VAL A 201 1.67 11.96 -13.17
N LYS A 202 1.03 11.22 -14.07
CA LYS A 202 0.51 11.74 -15.35
C LYS A 202 -1.00 11.89 -15.26
N VAL A 203 -1.49 13.10 -15.48
CA VAL A 203 -2.93 13.38 -15.51
C VAL A 203 -3.42 13.28 -16.95
N TYR A 204 -4.40 12.42 -17.21
CA TYR A 204 -5.01 12.29 -18.53
C TYR A 204 -6.26 13.15 -18.69
N ASP A 205 -7.10 13.12 -17.67
CA ASP A 205 -8.34 13.89 -17.61
C ASP A 205 -8.85 14.01 -16.16
N ARG A 206 -10.01 14.61 -15.96
CA ARG A 206 -10.58 14.81 -14.62
C ARG A 206 -10.93 13.52 -13.86
N LYS A 207 -10.95 12.39 -14.54
CA LYS A 207 -11.36 11.08 -13.97
C LYS A 207 -10.26 10.02 -14.01
N ARG A 208 -9.08 10.37 -14.57
CA ARG A 208 -8.02 9.38 -14.82
C ARG A 208 -6.63 9.97 -14.69
N ILE A 209 -5.84 9.33 -13.82
CA ILE A 209 -4.39 9.55 -13.69
C ILE A 209 -3.64 8.22 -13.80
N GLU A 210 -2.35 8.30 -14.07
CA GLU A 210 -1.43 7.17 -14.00
C GLU A 210 -0.29 7.51 -13.05
N VAL A 211 0.10 6.55 -12.21
CA VAL A 211 1.12 6.74 -11.16
C VAL A 211 2.15 5.64 -11.26
N ILE A 212 3.42 6.04 -11.27
CA ILE A 212 4.56 5.14 -11.08
C ILE A 212 5.22 5.55 -9.78
N THR A 213 5.43 4.59 -8.87
CA THR A 213 6.02 4.84 -7.55
C THR A 213 7.39 4.20 -7.43
N TRP A 214 8.34 4.99 -6.96
CA TRP A 214 9.58 4.53 -6.34
C TRP A 214 9.35 4.49 -4.83
N GLU A 215 9.26 3.29 -4.26
CA GLU A 215 9.01 3.11 -2.83
C GLU A 215 10.30 3.11 -2.03
N ARG A 216 10.25 3.75 -0.88
CA ARG A 216 11.33 3.83 0.10
C ARG A 216 11.83 2.44 0.49
N GLY A 217 13.09 2.15 0.19
CA GLY A 217 13.75 0.88 0.50
C GLY A 217 13.38 -0.29 -0.41
N ALA A 218 12.47 -0.10 -1.39
CA ALA A 218 12.02 -1.16 -2.28
C ALA A 218 12.24 -0.86 -3.77
N GLY A 219 12.47 0.42 -4.12
CA GLY A 219 12.63 0.83 -5.50
C GLY A 219 11.31 0.94 -6.26
N ARG A 220 11.33 0.76 -7.59
CA ARG A 220 10.12 0.80 -8.41
C ARG A 220 9.25 -0.42 -8.14
N THR A 221 8.01 -0.20 -7.72
CA THR A 221 7.04 -1.25 -7.41
C THR A 221 5.88 -1.26 -8.40
N LEU A 222 5.12 -2.36 -8.40
CA LEU A 222 3.94 -2.52 -9.27
C LEU A 222 2.75 -1.71 -8.77
N ALA A 223 2.62 -1.49 -7.45
CA ALA A 223 1.55 -0.70 -6.86
C ALA A 223 1.87 -0.28 -5.42
N CYS A 224 1.77 1.01 -5.15
CA CYS A 224 1.77 1.59 -3.82
C CYS A 224 0.40 2.20 -3.52
N GLY A 225 -0.37 1.58 -2.62
CA GLY A 225 -1.74 2.03 -2.30
C GLY A 225 -1.76 3.44 -1.68
N THR A 226 -0.86 3.72 -0.74
CA THR A 226 -0.71 5.04 -0.11
C THR A 226 -0.19 6.07 -1.10
N GLY A 227 0.72 5.68 -2.01
CA GLY A 227 1.26 6.55 -3.07
C GLY A 227 0.19 6.91 -4.11
N ALA A 228 -0.62 5.96 -4.54
CA ALA A 228 -1.77 6.20 -5.42
C ALA A 228 -2.79 7.16 -4.77
N THR A 229 -3.07 6.96 -3.48
CA THR A 229 -3.96 7.84 -2.70
C THR A 229 -3.37 9.24 -2.56
N ALA A 230 -2.12 9.37 -2.15
CA ALA A 230 -1.41 10.65 -2.04
C ALA A 230 -1.42 11.43 -3.35
N SER A 231 -1.17 10.74 -4.46
CA SER A 231 -1.17 11.31 -5.82
C SER A 231 -2.54 11.85 -6.22
N ALA A 232 -3.60 11.07 -5.98
CA ALA A 232 -4.98 11.48 -6.28
C ALA A 232 -5.44 12.64 -5.40
N VAL A 233 -5.10 12.63 -4.10
CA VAL A 233 -5.39 13.71 -3.15
C VAL A 233 -4.75 15.02 -3.61
N LEU A 234 -3.46 15.00 -3.99
CA LEU A 234 -2.79 16.20 -4.50
C LEU A 234 -3.34 16.64 -5.86
N ALA A 235 -3.65 15.70 -6.77
CA ALA A 235 -4.29 16.03 -8.05
C ALA A 235 -5.64 16.71 -7.84
N LYS A 236 -6.46 16.24 -6.87
CA LYS A 236 -7.72 16.88 -6.48
C LYS A 236 -7.48 18.24 -5.84
N THR A 237 -6.51 18.36 -4.94
CA THR A 237 -6.18 19.63 -4.26
C THR A 237 -5.77 20.73 -5.28
N PHE A 238 -5.11 20.33 -6.36
CA PHE A 238 -4.75 21.27 -7.45
C PHE A 238 -5.84 21.46 -8.51
N GLY A 239 -7.00 20.81 -8.36
CA GLY A 239 -8.12 20.95 -9.27
C GLY A 239 -7.95 20.19 -10.60
N PHE A 240 -6.98 19.27 -10.68
CA PHE A 240 -6.73 18.48 -11.89
C PHE A 240 -7.74 17.37 -12.11
N VAL A 241 -8.29 16.81 -11.01
CA VAL A 241 -9.26 15.71 -11.06
C VAL A 241 -10.52 15.99 -10.23
N ASP A 242 -11.54 15.17 -10.44
CA ASP A 242 -12.80 15.18 -9.66
C ASP A 242 -12.60 14.43 -8.32
N ASP A 243 -13.67 14.35 -7.50
CA ASP A 243 -13.65 13.69 -6.18
C ASP A 243 -13.41 12.18 -6.27
N LYS A 244 -13.72 11.59 -7.41
CA LYS A 244 -13.50 10.18 -7.70
C LYS A 244 -12.65 10.02 -8.95
N VAL A 245 -11.51 9.38 -8.82
CA VAL A 245 -10.53 9.22 -9.89
C VAL A 245 -10.05 7.78 -10.03
N ASN A 246 -9.93 7.32 -11.26
CA ASN A 246 -9.27 6.07 -11.60
C ASN A 246 -7.77 6.29 -11.66
N VAL A 247 -7.05 5.54 -10.86
CA VAL A 247 -5.58 5.57 -10.79
C VAL A 247 -5.05 4.31 -11.40
N LYS A 248 -4.43 4.43 -12.58
CA LYS A 248 -3.68 3.34 -13.19
C LYS A 248 -2.30 3.28 -12.53
N VAL A 249 -1.92 2.09 -12.09
CA VAL A 249 -0.57 1.76 -11.61
C VAL A 249 -0.03 0.61 -12.45
N PRO A 250 1.30 0.34 -12.49
CA PRO A 250 1.85 -0.75 -13.29
C PRO A 250 1.18 -2.11 -13.04
N GLY A 251 0.78 -2.40 -11.80
CA GLY A 251 0.13 -3.66 -11.41
C GLY A 251 -1.39 -3.70 -11.58
N GLY A 252 -2.06 -2.62 -12.04
CA GLY A 252 -3.52 -2.65 -12.22
C GLY A 252 -4.19 -1.29 -12.09
N GLN A 253 -5.42 -1.29 -11.61
CA GLN A 253 -6.23 -0.10 -11.42
C GLN A 253 -6.77 0.00 -10.00
N LEU A 254 -6.76 1.20 -9.48
CA LEU A 254 -7.35 1.59 -8.20
C LEU A 254 -8.36 2.72 -8.44
N VAL A 255 -9.34 2.84 -7.57
CA VAL A 255 -10.24 3.99 -7.55
C VAL A 255 -10.01 4.73 -6.24
N ILE A 256 -9.70 6.01 -6.33
CA ILE A 256 -9.53 6.87 -5.16
C ILE A 256 -10.68 7.85 -5.10
N GLU A 257 -11.26 8.01 -3.91
CA GLU A 257 -12.33 8.93 -3.61
C GLU A 257 -11.85 9.90 -2.52
N TYR A 258 -11.88 11.21 -2.81
CA TYR A 258 -11.50 12.26 -1.87
C TYR A 258 -12.26 13.56 -2.20
N GLU A 259 -13.08 14.02 -1.28
CA GLU A 259 -13.93 15.21 -1.45
C GLU A 259 -13.20 16.54 -1.18
N GLY A 260 -11.96 16.46 -0.70
CA GLY A 260 -11.15 17.63 -0.37
C GLY A 260 -11.19 18.01 1.11
N GLY A 261 -10.36 18.98 1.52
CA GLY A 261 -10.31 19.53 2.88
C GLY A 261 -9.88 18.51 3.94
N GLU A 262 -10.65 18.43 5.02
CA GLU A 262 -10.40 17.56 6.18
C GLU A 262 -11.10 16.19 6.08
N ASN A 263 -11.57 15.82 4.88
CA ASN A 263 -12.24 14.53 4.66
C ASN A 263 -11.22 13.40 4.58
N ASP A 264 -11.67 12.19 4.89
CA ASP A 264 -10.90 10.98 4.67
C ASP A 264 -10.80 10.67 3.17
N ALA A 265 -9.69 10.06 2.77
CA ALA A 265 -9.54 9.49 1.45
C ALA A 265 -9.88 7.99 1.50
N PHE A 266 -10.50 7.47 0.44
CA PHE A 266 -10.83 6.07 0.32
C PHE A 266 -10.19 5.48 -0.92
N MET A 267 -9.70 4.25 -0.80
CA MET A 267 -9.14 3.49 -1.90
C MET A 267 -9.96 2.23 -2.14
N THR A 268 -10.40 2.02 -3.37
CA THR A 268 -11.01 0.77 -3.82
C THR A 268 -10.09 0.08 -4.81
N GLY A 269 -9.85 -1.20 -4.63
CA GLY A 269 -9.04 -1.99 -5.54
C GLY A 269 -9.31 -3.48 -5.44
N PRO A 270 -8.86 -4.26 -6.45
CA PRO A 270 -9.07 -5.69 -6.54
C PRO A 270 -8.18 -6.47 -5.57
N SER A 271 -8.54 -7.73 -5.38
CA SER A 271 -7.67 -8.78 -4.85
C SER A 271 -8.06 -10.11 -5.48
N GLU A 272 -7.10 -10.95 -5.77
CA GLU A 272 -7.29 -12.27 -6.36
C GLU A 272 -6.57 -13.33 -5.52
N LYS A 273 -7.22 -14.49 -5.35
CA LYS A 273 -6.59 -15.69 -4.79
C LYS A 273 -5.73 -16.35 -5.85
N ILE A 274 -4.44 -16.52 -5.59
CA ILE A 274 -3.49 -17.14 -6.54
C ILE A 274 -3.40 -18.64 -6.32
N ALA A 275 -3.31 -19.06 -5.03
CA ALA A 275 -3.06 -20.44 -4.68
C ALA A 275 -3.44 -20.72 -3.22
N GLU A 276 -3.62 -22.01 -2.91
CA GLU A 276 -3.68 -22.53 -1.55
C GLU A 276 -2.89 -23.85 -1.48
N GLY A 277 -2.49 -24.24 -0.28
CA GLY A 277 -1.74 -25.48 -0.13
C GLY A 277 -1.28 -25.77 1.28
N LEU A 278 -0.39 -26.77 1.36
CA LEU A 278 0.27 -27.19 2.59
C LEU A 278 1.78 -26.97 2.47
N TYR A 279 2.31 -26.06 3.25
CA TYR A 279 3.73 -25.77 3.29
C TYR A 279 4.45 -26.69 4.28
N LYS A 280 5.57 -27.30 3.83
CA LYS A 280 6.43 -28.13 4.68
C LYS A 280 7.50 -27.23 5.29
N PHE A 281 7.20 -26.67 6.45
CA PHE A 281 8.19 -25.93 7.23
C PHE A 281 9.33 -26.85 7.66
N GLN A 282 10.56 -26.44 7.38
CA GLN A 282 11.78 -27.10 7.87
C GLN A 282 12.25 -26.32 9.11
N ARG A 283 12.37 -27.02 10.24
CA ARG A 283 12.90 -26.47 11.49
C ARG A 283 14.40 -26.27 11.39
#